data_d8d28c64f39b655e0740aa3e4f3720c0
#
_entry.id   d8d28c64f39b655e0740aa3e4f3720c0
#
_cell.length_a   1.000
_cell.length_b   1.000
_cell.length_c   1.000
_cell.angle_alpha   90.00
_cell.angle_beta   90.00
_cell.angle_gamma   90.00
#
_symmetry.space_group_name_H-M   'P 1'
#
loop_
_entity.id
_entity.type
_entity.pdbx_description
1 polymer ?
#
loop_
_entity_poly.entity_id
_entity_poly.type
_entity_poly.pdbx_seq_one_letter_code
_entity_poly.pdbx_strand_id
1 'polypeptide(L)'
;MTTSRRTLVLGVAGAAAAVGAGAAWWRSRSVDPAVEALWALRFEAPTGPELVLAELRGRPLLLNFWATWCPPCVTEMPLIDRFHRERRAQGWQVVGLAVDSPTPVREWLAQRAISFPIGLAGLAGTELS
;
A
#
# COMPACT_ATOMS: atom_id res chain seq x y z
N MET A 1 -20.09 31.29 49.37
CA MET A 1 -19.24 30.54 48.42
C MET A 1 -20.06 30.20 47.19
N THR A 2 -20.19 31.16 46.27
CA THR A 2 -20.92 30.98 44.99
C THR A 2 -19.90 30.55 43.91
N THR A 3 -19.71 29.28 43.75
CA THR A 3 -18.97 28.74 42.63
C THR A 3 -19.72 29.15 41.37
N SER A 4 -19.15 30.11 40.64
CA SER A 4 -19.80 30.72 39.49
C SER A 4 -20.20 29.66 38.48
N ARG A 5 -21.48 29.64 38.05
CA ARG A 5 -21.95 28.77 36.97
C ARG A 5 -21.07 28.79 35.74
N ARG A 6 -20.35 29.91 35.54
CA ARG A 6 -19.37 30.07 34.48
C ARG A 6 -18.15 29.14 34.61
N THR A 7 -17.62 28.91 35.83
CA THR A 7 -16.51 28.01 36.06
C THR A 7 -16.87 26.53 35.86
N LEU A 8 -18.10 26.16 36.21
CA LEU A 8 -18.63 24.81 35.96
C LEU A 8 -18.81 24.55 34.45
N VAL A 9 -19.40 25.52 33.71
CA VAL A 9 -19.58 25.39 32.25
C VAL A 9 -18.27 25.32 31.51
N LEU A 10 -17.27 26.11 31.90
CA LEU A 10 -15.92 26.09 31.30
C LEU A 10 -15.19 24.78 31.59
N GLY A 11 -15.37 24.21 32.80
CA GLY A 11 -14.79 22.91 33.15
C GLY A 11 -15.38 21.76 32.35
N VAL A 12 -16.69 21.72 32.15
CA VAL A 12 -17.36 20.68 31.38
C VAL A 12 -17.04 20.79 29.89
N ALA A 13 -16.99 22.02 29.33
CA ALA A 13 -16.61 22.24 27.96
C ALA A 13 -15.16 21.84 27.66
N GLY A 14 -14.24 22.12 28.57
CA GLY A 14 -12.83 21.70 28.48
C GLY A 14 -12.65 20.18 28.50
N ALA A 15 -13.37 19.49 29.41
CA ALA A 15 -13.34 18.03 29.48
C ALA A 15 -13.93 17.37 28.21
N ALA A 16 -15.02 17.88 27.70
CA ALA A 16 -15.64 17.38 26.47
C ALA A 16 -14.73 17.57 25.24
N ALA A 17 -14.04 18.72 25.14
CA ALA A 17 -13.06 18.98 24.08
C ALA A 17 -11.85 18.04 24.17
N ALA A 18 -11.32 17.77 25.35
CA ALA A 18 -10.21 16.85 25.56
C ALA A 18 -10.58 15.40 25.20
N VAL A 19 -11.76 14.94 25.60
CA VAL A 19 -12.28 13.61 25.23
C VAL A 19 -12.52 13.50 23.73
N GLY A 20 -13.09 14.53 23.11
CA GLY A 20 -13.32 14.60 21.66
C GLY A 20 -12.01 14.58 20.87
N ALA A 21 -11.01 15.35 21.29
CA ALA A 21 -9.70 15.37 20.67
C ALA A 21 -8.95 14.02 20.85
N GLY A 22 -9.03 13.42 22.05
CA GLY A 22 -8.46 12.10 22.30
C GLY A 22 -9.09 10.99 21.46
N ALA A 23 -10.41 10.99 21.35
CA ALA A 23 -11.13 10.03 20.51
C ALA A 23 -10.83 10.21 19.02
N ALA A 24 -10.76 11.46 18.54
CA ALA A 24 -10.37 11.76 17.16
C ALA A 24 -8.94 11.31 16.86
N TRP A 25 -8.04 11.58 17.77
CA TRP A 25 -6.63 11.17 17.64
C TRP A 25 -6.47 9.63 17.64
N TRP A 26 -7.22 8.94 18.49
CA TRP A 26 -7.21 7.47 18.51
C TRP A 26 -7.83 6.88 17.25
N ARG A 27 -8.93 7.46 16.75
CA ARG A 27 -9.56 7.06 15.50
C ARG A 27 -8.68 7.32 14.27
N SER A 28 -7.87 8.37 14.28
CA SER A 28 -6.89 8.65 13.22
C SER A 28 -5.70 7.67 13.22
N ARG A 29 -5.50 6.93 14.31
CA ARG A 29 -4.47 5.87 14.43
C ARG A 29 -4.99 4.47 14.10
N SER A 30 -6.30 4.28 13.99
CA SER A 30 -6.86 3.01 13.54
C SER A 30 -6.51 2.82 12.07
N VAL A 31 -5.72 1.81 11.78
CA VAL A 31 -5.41 1.42 10.39
C VAL A 31 -6.70 0.97 9.74
N ASP A 32 -6.96 1.44 8.54
CA ASP A 32 -8.12 1.04 7.76
C ASP A 32 -8.12 -0.49 7.59
N PRO A 33 -9.22 -1.20 7.88
CA PRO A 33 -9.32 -2.64 7.69
C PRO A 33 -8.95 -3.11 6.28
N ALA A 34 -9.20 -2.27 5.26
CA ALA A 34 -8.79 -2.55 3.88
C ALA A 34 -7.25 -2.55 3.73
N VAL A 35 -6.55 -1.66 4.43
CA VAL A 35 -5.08 -1.64 4.45
C VAL A 35 -4.53 -2.85 5.19
N GLU A 36 -5.18 -3.30 6.28
CA GLU A 36 -4.79 -4.54 6.96
C GLU A 36 -5.00 -5.76 6.05
N ALA A 37 -6.11 -5.82 5.33
CA ALA A 37 -6.38 -6.88 4.36
C ALA A 37 -5.33 -6.91 3.23
N LEU A 38 -4.90 -5.74 2.74
CA LEU A 38 -3.83 -5.64 1.75
C LEU A 38 -2.53 -6.31 2.24
N TRP A 39 -2.13 -6.05 3.48
CA TRP A 39 -0.89 -6.62 4.02
C TRP A 39 -0.96 -8.15 4.23
N ALA A 40 -2.16 -8.72 4.31
CA ALA A 40 -2.35 -10.16 4.41
C ALA A 40 -2.19 -10.91 3.06
N LEU A 41 -2.13 -10.18 1.95
CA LEU A 41 -2.05 -10.76 0.62
C LEU A 41 -0.69 -11.38 0.33
N ARG A 42 -0.74 -12.46 -0.44
CA ARG A 42 0.40 -13.21 -0.93
C ARG A 42 0.20 -13.47 -2.42
N PHE A 43 1.27 -13.40 -3.18
CA PHE A 43 1.22 -13.62 -4.62
C PHE A 43 2.33 -14.59 -5.04
N GLU A 44 1.99 -15.53 -5.89
CA GLU A 44 3.00 -16.34 -6.57
C GLU A 44 3.89 -15.40 -7.40
N ALA A 45 5.21 -15.57 -7.32
CA ALA A 45 6.14 -14.83 -8.17
C ALA A 45 6.30 -15.56 -9.52
N PRO A 46 6.55 -14.83 -10.62
CA PRO A 46 6.88 -15.46 -11.91
C PRO A 46 8.08 -16.39 -11.82
N THR A 47 9.05 -16.03 -10.98
CA THR A 47 10.25 -16.81 -10.65
C THR A 47 10.65 -16.54 -9.21
N GLY A 48 11.16 -17.57 -8.51
CA GLY A 48 11.60 -17.42 -7.13
C GLY A 48 10.49 -17.62 -6.07
N PRO A 49 10.73 -17.13 -4.85
CA PRO A 49 9.80 -17.30 -3.74
C PRO A 49 8.54 -16.45 -3.88
N GLU A 50 7.50 -16.85 -3.17
CA GLU A 50 6.25 -16.11 -3.07
C GLU A 50 6.48 -14.67 -2.56
N LEU A 51 5.75 -13.71 -3.12
CA LEU A 51 5.71 -12.33 -2.68
C LEU A 51 4.73 -12.18 -1.53
N VAL A 52 5.21 -11.83 -0.34
CA VAL A 52 4.42 -11.64 0.88
C VAL A 52 4.37 -10.16 1.21
N LEU A 53 3.22 -9.50 1.03
CA LEU A 53 3.11 -8.05 1.26
C LEU A 53 3.38 -7.66 2.72
N ALA A 54 3.09 -8.52 3.68
CA ALA A 54 3.36 -8.26 5.09
C ALA A 54 4.84 -7.96 5.40
N GLU A 55 5.78 -8.51 4.63
CA GLU A 55 7.23 -8.29 4.79
C GLU A 55 7.66 -6.87 4.37
N LEU A 56 6.79 -6.18 3.62
CA LEU A 56 7.02 -4.83 3.11
C LEU A 56 6.46 -3.74 4.03
N ARG A 57 5.83 -4.12 5.15
CA ARG A 57 5.24 -3.18 6.12
C ARG A 57 6.24 -2.19 6.68
N GLY A 58 5.75 -1.00 7.04
CA GLY A 58 6.53 0.04 7.72
C GLY A 58 7.36 0.93 6.80
N ARG A 59 7.29 0.73 5.49
CA ARG A 59 7.95 1.56 4.48
C ARG A 59 6.97 1.99 3.39
N PRO A 60 7.18 3.13 2.72
CA PRO A 60 6.35 3.53 1.59
C PRO A 60 6.38 2.47 0.49
N LEU A 61 5.20 2.06 0.03
CA LEU A 61 5.01 1.03 -1.00
C LEU A 61 4.24 1.60 -2.19
N LEU A 62 4.79 1.43 -3.39
CA LEU A 62 4.11 1.67 -4.65
C LEU A 62 3.69 0.31 -5.22
N LEU A 63 2.38 0.11 -5.34
CA LEU A 63 1.82 -1.03 -6.04
C LEU A 63 1.46 -0.63 -7.46
N ASN A 64 2.00 -1.33 -8.45
CA ASN A 64 1.71 -1.12 -9.86
C ASN A 64 0.99 -2.34 -10.44
N PHE A 65 -0.27 -2.16 -10.84
CA PHE A 65 -1.01 -3.19 -11.58
C PHE A 65 -0.70 -3.08 -13.07
N TRP A 66 -0.34 -4.19 -13.70
CA TRP A 66 0.04 -4.23 -15.10
C TRP A 66 -0.29 -5.56 -15.77
N ALA A 67 -0.23 -5.58 -17.11
CA ALA A 67 -0.37 -6.80 -17.88
C ALA A 67 0.46 -6.71 -19.17
N THR A 68 0.84 -7.84 -19.74
CA THR A 68 1.61 -7.87 -21.01
C THR A 68 0.80 -7.38 -22.20
N TRP A 69 -0.52 -7.53 -22.14
CA TRP A 69 -1.48 -7.08 -23.14
C TRP A 69 -1.93 -5.62 -22.99
N CYS A 70 -1.38 -4.88 -22.02
CA CYS A 70 -1.70 -3.48 -21.74
C CYS A 70 -0.56 -2.57 -22.25
N PRO A 71 -0.65 -1.97 -23.46
CA PRO A 71 0.44 -1.18 -24.04
C PRO A 71 0.92 -0.01 -23.17
N PRO A 72 0.05 0.83 -22.56
CA PRO A 72 0.53 1.89 -21.66
C PRO A 72 1.23 1.31 -20.42
N CYS A 73 0.73 0.21 -19.84
CA CYS A 73 1.35 -0.41 -18.67
C CYS A 73 2.80 -0.84 -18.97
N VAL A 74 3.03 -1.54 -20.08
CA VAL A 74 4.37 -2.01 -20.45
C VAL A 74 5.33 -0.86 -20.81
N THR A 75 4.79 0.27 -21.28
CA THR A 75 5.57 1.49 -21.55
C THR A 75 6.02 2.18 -20.27
N GLU A 76 5.23 2.09 -19.19
CA GLU A 76 5.54 2.69 -17.89
C GLU A 76 6.53 1.86 -17.06
N MET A 77 6.62 0.56 -17.29
CA MET A 77 7.46 -0.35 -16.48
C MET A 77 8.93 0.11 -16.36
N PRO A 78 9.62 0.58 -17.41
CA PRO A 78 10.99 1.10 -17.28
C PRO A 78 11.09 2.37 -16.42
N LEU A 79 10.05 3.22 -16.42
CA LEU A 79 10.00 4.44 -15.59
C LEU A 79 9.84 4.07 -14.11
N ILE A 80 8.96 3.12 -13.82
CA ILE A 80 8.74 2.59 -12.47
C ILE A 80 10.01 1.89 -11.96
N ASP A 81 10.69 1.13 -12.82
CA ASP A 81 11.95 0.48 -12.48
C ASP A 81 13.06 1.50 -12.17
N ARG A 82 13.13 2.59 -12.92
CA ARG A 82 14.04 3.71 -12.63
C ARG A 82 13.70 4.34 -11.27
N PHE A 83 12.43 4.61 -10.99
CA PHE A 83 11.98 5.12 -9.70
C PHE A 83 12.40 4.18 -8.57
N HIS A 84 12.20 2.87 -8.73
CA HIS A 84 12.62 1.88 -7.74
C HIS A 84 14.12 1.98 -7.43
N ARG A 85 14.97 1.98 -8.46
CA ARG A 85 16.43 2.08 -8.29
C ARG A 85 16.88 3.37 -7.61
N GLU A 86 16.25 4.49 -7.96
CA GLU A 86 16.60 5.80 -7.42
C GLU A 86 16.12 6.01 -5.98
N ARG A 87 14.96 5.42 -5.62
CA ARG A 87 14.30 5.69 -4.35
C ARG A 87 14.45 4.60 -3.28
N ARG A 88 14.92 3.41 -3.64
CA ARG A 88 15.11 2.32 -2.67
C ARG A 88 16.03 2.70 -1.51
N ALA A 89 17.06 3.50 -1.73
CA ALA A 89 17.94 4.00 -0.68
C ALA A 89 17.24 4.95 0.30
N GLN A 90 16.12 5.54 -0.10
CA GLN A 90 15.25 6.39 0.73
C GLN A 90 14.13 5.58 1.41
N GLY A 91 14.16 4.25 1.31
CA GLY A 91 13.18 3.36 1.93
C GLY A 91 11.94 3.04 1.07
N TRP A 92 11.81 3.59 -0.12
CA TRP A 92 10.70 3.26 -1.03
C TRP A 92 10.81 1.82 -1.54
N GLN A 93 9.66 1.17 -1.59
CA GLN A 93 9.49 -0.15 -2.17
C GLN A 93 8.53 -0.07 -3.36
N VAL A 94 8.76 -0.93 -4.33
CA VAL A 94 7.90 -1.06 -5.51
C VAL A 94 7.56 -2.53 -5.68
N VAL A 95 6.32 -2.81 -6.02
CA VAL A 95 5.83 -4.13 -6.39
C VAL A 95 4.98 -4.01 -7.63
N GLY A 96 5.24 -4.85 -8.62
CA GLY A 96 4.38 -5.01 -9.78
C GLY A 96 3.45 -6.20 -9.60
N LEU A 97 2.14 -5.98 -9.72
CA LEU A 97 1.13 -7.03 -9.69
C LEU A 97 0.62 -7.28 -11.11
N ALA A 98 0.97 -8.43 -11.66
CA ALA A 98 0.59 -8.81 -13.01
C ALA A 98 -0.83 -9.39 -13.03
N VAL A 99 -1.75 -8.68 -13.69
CA VAL A 99 -3.12 -9.13 -13.96
C VAL A 99 -3.13 -9.87 -15.29
N ASP A 100 -2.42 -11.01 -15.31
CA ASP A 100 -2.15 -11.76 -16.54
C ASP A 100 -1.80 -13.23 -16.20
N SER A 101 -1.73 -14.06 -17.21
CA SER A 101 -1.29 -15.45 -17.09
C SER A 101 0.23 -15.55 -16.83
N PRO A 102 0.68 -16.57 -16.09
CA PRO A 102 2.09 -16.70 -15.70
C PRO A 102 3.06 -16.78 -16.89
N THR A 103 2.70 -17.47 -17.97
CA THR A 103 3.58 -17.70 -19.12
C THR A 103 3.93 -16.41 -19.87
N PRO A 104 2.96 -15.58 -20.32
CA PRO A 104 3.27 -14.29 -20.96
C PRO A 104 4.11 -13.38 -20.05
N VAL A 105 3.82 -13.35 -18.75
CA VAL A 105 4.58 -12.55 -17.78
C VAL A 105 6.04 -12.98 -17.72
N ARG A 106 6.32 -14.29 -17.61
CA ARG A 106 7.69 -14.82 -17.60
C ARG A 106 8.45 -14.50 -18.88
N GLU A 107 7.82 -14.69 -20.04
CA GLU A 107 8.41 -14.41 -21.36
C GLU A 107 8.70 -12.91 -21.51
N TRP A 108 7.81 -12.04 -21.06
CA TRP A 108 7.99 -10.60 -21.11
C TRP A 108 9.16 -10.15 -20.22
N LEU A 109 9.24 -10.67 -18.99
CA LEU A 109 10.30 -10.36 -18.03
C LEU A 109 11.66 -10.91 -18.46
N ALA A 110 11.70 -12.05 -19.15
CA ALA A 110 12.94 -12.63 -19.65
C ALA A 110 13.67 -11.72 -20.67
N GLN A 111 12.94 -10.84 -21.33
CA GLN A 111 13.45 -9.91 -22.33
C GLN A 111 13.75 -8.51 -21.78
N ARG A 112 13.50 -8.27 -20.51
CA ARG A 112 13.57 -6.93 -19.89
C ARG A 112 14.13 -7.00 -18.46
N ALA A 113 15.02 -6.06 -18.16
CA ALA A 113 15.62 -5.96 -16.83
C ALA A 113 14.72 -5.12 -15.91
N ILE A 114 13.78 -5.79 -15.22
CA ILE A 114 12.98 -5.19 -14.14
C ILE A 114 13.59 -5.63 -12.81
N SER A 115 13.88 -4.66 -11.94
CA SER A 115 14.63 -4.88 -10.68
C SER A 115 13.75 -4.95 -9.43
N PHE A 116 12.47 -4.59 -9.53
CA PHE A 116 11.52 -4.69 -8.43
C PHE A 116 10.74 -6.02 -8.47
N PRO A 117 10.24 -6.49 -7.31
CA PRO A 117 9.47 -7.73 -7.21
C PRO A 117 8.19 -7.71 -8.04
N ILE A 118 7.88 -8.83 -8.67
CA ILE A 118 6.63 -9.05 -9.42
C ILE A 118 5.83 -10.17 -8.76
N GLY A 119 4.55 -9.91 -8.51
CA GLY A 119 3.56 -10.91 -8.10
C GLY A 119 2.56 -11.19 -9.23
N LEU A 120 2.07 -12.43 -9.29
CA LEU A 120 1.01 -12.84 -10.22
C LEU A 120 -0.34 -12.67 -9.51
N ALA A 121 -1.09 -11.64 -9.88
CA ALA A 121 -2.42 -11.38 -9.32
C ALA A 121 -3.53 -12.16 -10.06
N GLY A 122 -3.23 -12.67 -11.25
CA GLY A 122 -4.19 -13.41 -12.07
C GLY A 122 -5.45 -12.58 -12.37
N LEU A 123 -6.58 -13.25 -12.64
CA LEU A 123 -7.86 -12.57 -12.83
C LEU A 123 -8.45 -12.00 -11.52
N ALA A 124 -8.06 -12.55 -10.37
CA ALA A 124 -8.44 -12.03 -9.06
C ALA A 124 -7.84 -10.63 -8.76
N GLY A 125 -6.76 -10.25 -9.45
CA GLY A 125 -6.16 -8.92 -9.31
C GLY A 125 -7.04 -7.77 -9.80
N THR A 126 -8.06 -8.04 -10.60
CA THR A 126 -9.02 -7.04 -11.08
C THR A 126 -9.96 -6.54 -9.97
N GLU A 127 -10.16 -7.30 -8.91
CA GLU A 127 -10.98 -6.89 -7.76
C GLU A 127 -10.23 -5.97 -6.79
N LEU A 128 -8.90 -5.84 -6.94
CA LEU A 128 -8.03 -5.03 -6.08
C LEU A 128 -7.63 -3.70 -6.72
N SER A 129 -7.99 -3.47 -8.00
CA SER A 129 -7.61 -2.28 -8.78
C SER A 129 -8.64 -1.15 -8.74
#